data_4252e55e75e09ac22fa81ae77c241463
#
_entry.id   4252e55e75e09ac22fa81ae77c241463
#
_cell.length_a   1.000
_cell.length_b   1.000
_cell.length_c   1.000
_cell.angle_alpha   90.00
_cell.angle_beta   90.00
_cell.angle_gamma   90.00
#
_symmetry.space_group_name_H-M   'P 1'
#
loop_
_entity.id
_entity.type
_entity.pdbx_description
1 polymer ?
#
loop_
_entity_poly.entity_id
_entity_poly.type
_entity_poly.pdbx_seq_one_letter_code
_entity_poly.pdbx_strand_id
1 'polypeptide(L)'
;SSDLNLDYAGNERNYIFNPYQLVSSRGLYYLVGNHDNHDDMSTLRVDRIGNIKLLDIRRKPLREIQGYHNQNTFDVDRYMKEHIYMFGGESVTVVFEAKRSIVNQILDWFDGNVTFLNETPQKVECRVHVNREAFKYWALQYMQSVKVLSPASLVFDVREAIRDGLSQYV
;
A
#
# COMPACT_ATOMS: atom_id res chain seq x y z
N SER A 1 -21.11 -3.48 12.72
CA SER A 1 -20.27 -2.96 13.79
C SER A 1 -19.73 -1.60 13.38
N SER A 2 -20.24 -0.57 14.03
CA SER A 2 -20.06 0.85 13.75
C SER A 2 -18.70 1.44 14.16
N ASP A 3 -17.79 0.64 14.67
CA ASP A 3 -16.60 1.10 15.41
C ASP A 3 -15.46 1.64 14.53
N LEU A 4 -15.63 1.63 13.20
CA LEU A 4 -14.55 1.94 12.27
C LEU A 4 -14.64 3.33 11.63
N ASN A 5 -15.73 4.05 11.88
CA ASN A 5 -15.90 5.46 11.49
C ASN A 5 -15.67 6.43 12.66
N LEU A 6 -15.13 5.93 13.77
CA LEU A 6 -14.83 6.75 14.94
C LEU A 6 -13.37 7.19 14.92
N ASP A 7 -13.10 8.40 15.39
CA ASP A 7 -11.76 8.85 15.72
C ASP A 7 -11.28 8.20 17.04
N TYR A 8 -10.04 8.48 17.45
CA TYR A 8 -9.50 7.96 18.72
C TYR A 8 -10.27 8.42 19.95
N ALA A 9 -11.14 9.44 19.84
CA ALA A 9 -12.00 9.94 20.89
C ALA A 9 -13.43 9.37 20.82
N GLY A 10 -13.73 8.49 19.85
CA GLY A 10 -15.04 7.85 19.67
C GLY A 10 -16.07 8.70 18.92
N ASN A 11 -15.66 9.77 18.23
CA ASN A 11 -16.56 10.60 17.44
C ASN A 11 -16.71 10.08 16.03
N GLU A 12 -17.92 10.23 15.43
CA GLU A 12 -18.16 9.89 14.02
C GLU A 12 -17.28 10.73 13.09
N ARG A 13 -16.53 10.06 12.20
CA ARG A 13 -15.75 10.73 11.15
C ARG A 13 -16.62 10.98 9.93
N ASN A 14 -16.90 12.24 9.68
CA ASN A 14 -17.54 12.68 8.45
C ASN A 14 -16.50 13.35 7.55
N TYR A 15 -16.38 12.89 6.31
CA TYR A 15 -15.47 13.47 5.33
C TYR A 15 -16.04 13.37 3.92
N ILE A 16 -15.61 14.29 3.06
CA ILE A 16 -15.92 14.27 1.64
C ILE A 16 -14.87 13.37 0.96
N PHE A 17 -15.35 12.42 0.18
CA PHE A 17 -14.51 11.48 -0.56
C PHE A 17 -14.79 11.56 -2.05
N ASN A 18 -13.76 11.68 -2.86
CA ASN A 18 -13.79 11.71 -4.31
C ASN A 18 -13.54 10.31 -4.85
N PRO A 19 -14.55 9.52 -5.23
CA PRO A 19 -14.38 8.14 -5.68
C PRO A 19 -13.89 8.09 -7.13
N TYR A 20 -12.92 7.19 -7.41
CA TYR A 20 -12.44 6.96 -8.78
C TYR A 20 -12.73 5.55 -9.26
N GLN A 21 -12.53 4.53 -8.42
CA GLN A 21 -12.67 3.14 -8.81
C GLN A 21 -13.12 2.25 -7.65
N LEU A 22 -13.97 1.26 -7.96
CA LEU A 22 -14.26 0.14 -7.06
C LEU A 22 -13.39 -1.04 -7.49
N VAL A 23 -12.68 -1.64 -6.54
CA VAL A 23 -11.80 -2.79 -6.79
C VAL A 23 -12.10 -3.91 -5.79
N SER A 24 -11.79 -5.15 -6.17
CA SER A 24 -11.83 -6.28 -5.25
C SER A 24 -10.43 -6.86 -5.05
N SER A 25 -10.10 -7.21 -3.82
CA SER A 25 -8.85 -7.84 -3.46
C SER A 25 -9.08 -8.82 -2.31
N ARG A 26 -8.65 -10.07 -2.49
CA ARG A 26 -8.74 -11.13 -1.46
C ARG A 26 -10.15 -11.29 -0.86
N GLY A 27 -11.18 -11.22 -1.70
CA GLY A 27 -12.58 -11.38 -1.28
C GLY A 27 -13.20 -10.16 -0.60
N LEU A 28 -12.51 -9.03 -0.55
CA LEU A 28 -13.01 -7.77 -0.01
C LEU A 28 -13.12 -6.71 -1.12
N TYR A 29 -14.08 -5.81 -0.97
CA TYR A 29 -14.27 -4.68 -1.87
C TYR A 29 -13.70 -3.39 -1.27
N TYR A 30 -13.06 -2.60 -2.12
CA TYR A 30 -12.42 -1.36 -1.76
C TYR A 30 -12.82 -0.25 -2.73
N LEU A 31 -13.12 0.92 -2.17
CA LEU A 31 -13.34 2.15 -2.92
C LEU A 31 -12.02 2.93 -2.94
N VAL A 32 -11.42 3.05 -4.12
CA VAL A 32 -10.22 3.85 -4.33
C VAL A 32 -10.64 5.27 -4.69
N GLY A 33 -10.08 6.24 -4.01
CA GLY A 33 -10.43 7.64 -4.17
C GLY A 33 -9.50 8.56 -3.40
N ASN A 34 -9.97 9.77 -3.16
CA ASN A 34 -9.21 10.80 -2.45
C ASN A 34 -10.10 11.46 -1.39
N HIS A 35 -9.58 11.65 -0.20
CA HIS A 35 -10.20 12.55 0.78
C HIS A 35 -10.05 14.00 0.29
N ASP A 36 -11.12 14.76 0.27
CA ASP A 36 -11.13 16.09 -0.36
C ASP A 36 -10.09 17.07 0.21
N ASN A 37 -9.78 16.92 1.47
CA ASN A 37 -8.80 17.71 2.20
C ASN A 37 -7.36 17.17 2.13
N HIS A 38 -7.11 16.13 1.32
CA HIS A 38 -5.78 15.55 1.09
C HIS A 38 -5.42 15.60 -0.39
N ASP A 39 -4.14 15.43 -0.70
CA ASP A 39 -3.63 15.45 -2.08
C ASP A 39 -3.33 14.05 -2.63
N ASP A 40 -3.31 13.05 -1.78
CA ASP A 40 -2.95 11.68 -2.11
C ASP A 40 -4.17 10.78 -2.37
N MET A 41 -3.91 9.62 -2.97
CA MET A 41 -4.89 8.57 -3.17
C MET A 41 -5.08 7.77 -1.89
N SER A 42 -6.33 7.42 -1.59
CA SER A 42 -6.72 6.65 -0.42
C SER A 42 -7.60 5.46 -0.80
N THR A 43 -7.67 4.50 0.08
CA THR A 43 -8.49 3.30 -0.10
C THR A 43 -9.39 3.08 1.11
N LEU A 44 -10.69 2.91 0.86
CA LEU A 44 -11.69 2.63 1.89
C LEU A 44 -12.25 1.23 1.68
N ARG A 45 -12.32 0.43 2.74
CA ARG A 45 -13.06 -0.84 2.69
C ARG A 45 -14.55 -0.57 2.65
N VAL A 46 -15.24 -1.13 1.64
CA VAL A 46 -16.66 -0.88 1.40
C VAL A 46 -17.53 -1.33 2.56
N ASP A 47 -17.22 -2.48 3.17
CA ASP A 47 -17.95 -3.02 4.33
C ASP A 47 -17.81 -2.20 5.62
N ARG A 48 -16.93 -1.19 5.60
CA ARG A 48 -16.69 -0.26 6.72
C ARG A 48 -17.23 1.13 6.47
N ILE A 49 -17.83 1.39 5.31
CA ILE A 49 -18.42 2.67 4.98
C ILE A 49 -19.86 2.69 5.52
N GLY A 50 -20.18 3.65 6.37
CA GLY A 50 -21.52 3.92 6.86
C GLY A 50 -22.06 5.26 6.36
N ASN A 51 -23.37 5.45 6.39
CA ASN A 51 -24.04 6.74 6.18
C ASN A 51 -23.60 7.50 4.92
N ILE A 52 -23.59 6.82 3.76
CA ILE A 52 -23.20 7.44 2.49
C ILE A 52 -24.25 8.46 2.07
N LYS A 53 -23.81 9.67 1.72
CA LYS A 53 -24.61 10.71 1.12
C LYS A 53 -23.96 11.17 -0.17
N LEU A 54 -24.73 11.15 -1.26
CA LEU A 54 -24.30 11.74 -2.52
C LEU A 54 -24.44 13.26 -2.42
N LEU A 55 -23.34 13.97 -2.75
CA LEU A 55 -23.32 15.43 -2.74
C LEU A 55 -23.45 15.96 -4.17
N ASP A 56 -24.10 17.12 -4.32
CA ASP A 56 -24.21 17.83 -5.60
C ASP A 56 -22.98 18.73 -5.83
N ILE A 57 -21.79 18.10 -5.74
CA ILE A 57 -20.52 18.74 -6.06
C ILE A 57 -19.71 17.85 -7.01
N ARG A 58 -19.00 18.50 -7.92
CA ARG A 58 -18.20 17.78 -8.90
C ARG A 58 -16.98 17.13 -8.21
N ARG A 59 -16.75 15.85 -8.49
CA ARG A 59 -15.57 15.13 -8.05
C ARG A 59 -14.27 15.85 -8.48
N LYS A 60 -13.26 15.88 -7.60
CA LYS A 60 -11.92 16.38 -7.91
C LYS A 60 -11.35 15.61 -9.12
N PRO A 61 -10.83 16.27 -10.17
CA PRO A 61 -10.23 15.59 -11.31
C PRO A 61 -9.01 14.75 -10.91
N LEU A 62 -8.83 13.58 -11.53
CA LEU A 62 -7.72 12.68 -11.21
C LEU A 62 -6.34 13.35 -11.32
N ARG A 63 -6.17 14.24 -12.32
CA ARG A 63 -4.92 15.01 -12.54
C ARG A 63 -4.55 15.95 -11.39
N GLU A 64 -5.45 16.25 -10.47
CA GLU A 64 -5.18 17.07 -9.29
C GLU A 64 -4.69 16.24 -8.10
N ILE A 65 -4.69 14.91 -8.24
CA ILE A 65 -4.23 13.99 -7.20
C ILE A 65 -2.74 13.73 -7.37
N GLN A 66 -2.00 13.75 -6.26
CA GLN A 66 -0.56 13.48 -6.24
C GLN A 66 -0.26 12.11 -6.86
N GLY A 67 0.71 12.07 -7.77
CA GLY A 67 1.09 10.87 -8.52
C GLY A 67 0.25 10.60 -9.77
N TYR A 68 -0.82 11.40 -10.06
CA TYR A 68 -1.74 11.22 -11.19
C TYR A 68 -1.84 12.41 -12.14
N HIS A 69 -0.96 13.41 -12.02
CA HIS A 69 -1.02 14.68 -12.76
C HIS A 69 -1.08 14.54 -14.29
N ASN A 70 -0.52 13.47 -14.83
CA ASN A 70 -0.49 13.20 -16.28
C ASN A 70 -1.53 12.14 -16.71
N GLN A 71 -2.51 11.81 -15.86
CA GLN A 71 -3.47 10.77 -16.13
C GLN A 71 -4.89 11.35 -16.19
N ASN A 72 -5.62 10.95 -17.25
CA ASN A 72 -7.05 11.28 -17.41
C ASN A 72 -7.96 10.14 -16.93
N THR A 73 -7.43 8.92 -16.89
CA THR A 73 -8.14 7.70 -16.47
C THR A 73 -7.36 7.00 -15.37
N PHE A 74 -8.07 6.36 -14.45
CA PHE A 74 -7.47 5.60 -13.37
C PHE A 74 -6.98 4.24 -13.90
N ASP A 75 -5.69 3.96 -13.76
CA ASP A 75 -5.08 2.68 -14.12
C ASP A 75 -5.19 1.70 -12.95
N VAL A 76 -6.21 0.84 -13.01
CA VAL A 76 -6.52 -0.15 -11.97
C VAL A 76 -5.40 -1.17 -11.82
N ASP A 77 -4.87 -1.68 -12.94
CA ASP A 77 -3.85 -2.73 -12.94
C ASP A 77 -2.56 -2.24 -12.28
N ARG A 78 -2.15 -1.04 -12.64
CA ARG A 78 -1.01 -0.40 -12.00
C ARG A 78 -1.24 -0.20 -10.51
N TYR A 79 -2.41 0.34 -10.14
CA TYR A 79 -2.74 0.59 -8.73
C TYR A 79 -2.70 -0.70 -7.91
N MET A 80 -3.30 -1.78 -8.40
CA MET A 80 -3.34 -3.08 -7.70
C MET A 80 -1.95 -3.69 -7.53
N LYS A 81 -1.06 -3.56 -8.52
CA LYS A 81 0.33 -4.04 -8.44
C LYS A 81 1.17 -3.26 -7.43
N GLU A 82 0.92 -1.96 -7.28
CA GLU A 82 1.65 -1.11 -6.33
C GLU A 82 1.13 -1.26 -4.89
N HIS A 83 -0.18 -1.50 -4.72
CA HIS A 83 -0.86 -1.49 -3.42
C HIS A 83 -1.26 -2.89 -2.94
N ILE A 84 -0.28 -3.76 -2.73
CA ILE A 84 -0.48 -5.20 -2.43
C ILE A 84 -1.34 -5.50 -1.19
N TYR A 85 -1.42 -4.59 -0.22
CA TYR A 85 -2.30 -4.68 0.95
C TYR A 85 -3.44 -3.66 0.92
N MET A 86 -3.67 -2.99 -0.22
CA MET A 86 -4.66 -1.94 -0.38
C MET A 86 -4.48 -0.77 0.61
N PHE A 87 -3.23 -0.46 0.98
CA PHE A 87 -2.91 0.75 1.73
C PHE A 87 -2.86 1.96 0.80
N GLY A 88 -3.35 3.10 1.27
CA GLY A 88 -3.13 4.39 0.63
C GLY A 88 -1.72 4.94 0.87
N GLY A 89 -1.42 6.11 0.28
CA GLY A 89 -0.14 6.78 0.42
C GLY A 89 0.81 6.56 -0.76
N GLU A 90 2.05 7.01 -0.61
CA GLU A 90 3.03 7.03 -1.69
C GLU A 90 3.57 5.65 -2.07
N SER A 91 3.89 5.50 -3.36
CA SER A 91 4.67 4.37 -3.88
C SER A 91 6.12 4.80 -4.08
N VAL A 92 7.03 3.89 -3.75
CA VAL A 92 8.48 4.10 -3.82
C VAL A 92 9.16 2.93 -4.54
N THR A 93 10.32 3.20 -5.11
CA THR A 93 11.16 2.13 -5.64
C THR A 93 11.99 1.54 -4.51
N VAL A 94 11.82 0.24 -4.27
CA VAL A 94 12.52 -0.51 -3.26
C VAL A 94 13.49 -1.48 -3.91
N VAL A 95 14.71 -1.56 -3.37
CA VAL A 95 15.68 -2.63 -3.66
C VAL A 95 15.83 -3.47 -2.40
N PHE A 96 15.76 -4.78 -2.56
CA PHE A 96 15.91 -5.73 -1.48
C PHE A 96 16.63 -7.00 -1.91
N GLU A 97 17.29 -7.65 -0.97
CA GLU A 97 17.88 -8.98 -1.11
C GLU A 97 16.97 -10.00 -0.44
N ALA A 98 16.81 -11.15 -1.05
CA ALA A 98 16.02 -12.25 -0.49
C ALA A 98 16.73 -13.60 -0.65
N LYS A 99 16.43 -14.54 0.25
CA LYS A 99 16.84 -15.94 0.06
C LYS A 99 16.16 -16.50 -1.19
N ARG A 100 16.89 -17.29 -1.99
CA ARG A 100 16.37 -17.92 -3.20
C ARG A 100 15.16 -18.83 -2.93
N SER A 101 15.07 -19.39 -1.73
CA SER A 101 13.97 -20.26 -1.31
C SER A 101 12.58 -19.60 -1.30
N ILE A 102 12.52 -18.25 -1.28
CA ILE A 102 11.24 -17.51 -1.29
C ILE A 102 10.94 -16.81 -2.62
N VAL A 103 11.59 -17.21 -3.71
CA VAL A 103 11.34 -16.57 -5.04
C VAL A 103 9.89 -16.72 -5.47
N ASN A 104 9.24 -17.87 -5.21
CA ASN A 104 7.83 -18.06 -5.53
C ASN A 104 6.94 -17.07 -4.77
N GLN A 105 7.20 -16.83 -3.48
CA GLN A 105 6.47 -15.83 -2.69
C GLN A 105 6.70 -14.41 -3.21
N ILE A 106 7.92 -14.11 -3.69
CA ILE A 106 8.19 -12.82 -4.34
C ILE A 106 7.32 -12.66 -5.61
N LEU A 107 7.26 -13.69 -6.45
CA LEU A 107 6.44 -13.68 -7.67
C LEU A 107 4.95 -13.60 -7.34
N ASP A 108 4.47 -14.36 -6.35
CA ASP A 108 3.06 -14.35 -5.93
C ASP A 108 2.58 -12.94 -5.49
N TRP A 109 3.47 -12.14 -4.89
CA TRP A 109 3.15 -10.81 -4.42
C TRP A 109 3.42 -9.69 -5.43
N PHE A 110 4.45 -9.84 -6.26
CA PHE A 110 4.98 -8.77 -7.11
C PHE A 110 5.05 -9.14 -8.59
N ASP A 111 4.38 -10.20 -9.04
CA ASP A 111 4.40 -10.62 -10.44
C ASP A 111 4.04 -9.47 -11.39
N GLY A 112 4.84 -9.32 -12.45
CA GLY A 112 4.74 -8.21 -13.40
C GLY A 112 5.20 -6.84 -12.86
N ASN A 113 5.70 -6.76 -11.61
CA ASN A 113 6.21 -5.53 -11.01
C ASN A 113 7.62 -5.68 -10.41
N VAL A 114 8.13 -6.91 -10.27
CA VAL A 114 9.47 -7.18 -9.76
C VAL A 114 10.48 -7.35 -10.89
N THR A 115 11.66 -6.76 -10.71
CA THR A 115 12.84 -6.97 -11.57
C THR A 115 13.94 -7.64 -10.75
N PHE A 116 14.44 -8.78 -11.20
CA PHE A 116 15.61 -9.42 -10.63
C PHE A 116 16.87 -8.74 -11.16
N LEU A 117 17.72 -8.24 -10.26
CA LEU A 117 18.93 -7.48 -10.57
C LEU A 117 20.16 -8.37 -10.57
N ASN A 118 20.34 -9.12 -9.49
CA ASN A 118 21.47 -10.04 -9.29
C ASN A 118 20.97 -11.36 -8.70
N GLU A 119 21.57 -12.45 -9.13
CA GLU A 119 21.24 -13.77 -8.63
C GLU A 119 22.50 -14.55 -8.27
N THR A 120 22.43 -15.25 -7.15
CA THR A 120 23.41 -16.26 -6.71
C THR A 120 22.67 -17.57 -6.40
N PRO A 121 23.36 -18.68 -6.15
CA PRO A 121 22.72 -19.92 -5.74
C PRO A 121 21.89 -19.79 -4.45
N GLN A 122 22.23 -18.84 -3.56
CA GLN A 122 21.59 -18.68 -2.25
C GLN A 122 20.64 -17.49 -2.18
N LYS A 123 20.85 -16.44 -2.98
CA LYS A 123 20.18 -15.15 -2.85
C LYS A 123 19.81 -14.54 -4.20
N VAL A 124 18.80 -13.71 -4.18
CA VAL A 124 18.39 -12.86 -5.29
C VAL A 124 18.30 -11.41 -4.80
N GLU A 125 18.71 -10.48 -5.65
CA GLU A 125 18.47 -9.04 -5.43
C GLU A 125 17.38 -8.58 -6.39
N CYS A 126 16.39 -7.89 -5.84
CA CYS A 126 15.19 -7.51 -6.55
C CYS A 126 14.93 -6.00 -6.43
N ARG A 127 14.28 -5.45 -7.46
CA ARG A 127 13.73 -4.09 -7.46
C ARG A 127 12.24 -4.16 -7.75
N VAL A 128 11.45 -3.40 -6.97
CA VAL A 128 10.00 -3.29 -7.13
C VAL A 128 9.56 -1.84 -6.92
N HIS A 129 8.54 -1.39 -7.64
CA HIS A 129 7.85 -0.12 -7.35
C HIS A 129 6.54 -0.43 -6.64
N VAL A 130 6.39 0.00 -5.40
CA VAL A 130 5.32 -0.47 -4.51
C VAL A 130 4.99 0.57 -3.45
N ASN A 131 3.74 0.54 -2.94
CA ASN A 131 3.36 1.33 -1.78
C ASN A 131 4.32 1.07 -0.61
N ARG A 132 4.85 2.14 -0.04
CA ARG A 132 5.91 2.11 0.96
C ARG A 132 5.52 1.33 2.22
N GLU A 133 4.34 1.61 2.77
CA GLU A 133 3.85 0.94 3.97
C GLU A 133 3.52 -0.54 3.70
N ALA A 134 2.91 -0.85 2.56
CA ALA A 134 2.64 -2.22 2.16
C ALA A 134 3.92 -3.05 2.08
N PHE A 135 4.98 -2.50 1.47
CA PHE A 135 6.26 -3.21 1.40
C PHE A 135 6.91 -3.40 2.78
N LYS A 136 6.82 -2.40 3.67
CA LYS A 136 7.31 -2.53 5.05
C LYS A 136 6.68 -3.74 5.76
N TYR A 137 5.34 -3.88 5.69
CA TYR A 137 4.64 -5.02 6.29
C TYR A 137 5.02 -6.35 5.64
N TRP A 138 5.15 -6.37 4.31
CA TRP A 138 5.61 -7.55 3.59
C TRP A 138 7.04 -7.95 4.00
N ALA A 139 7.97 -6.99 4.09
CA ALA A 139 9.33 -7.25 4.54
C ALA A 139 9.40 -7.77 5.97
N LEU A 140 8.53 -7.28 6.86
CA LEU A 140 8.43 -7.78 8.24
C LEU A 140 7.86 -9.21 8.29
N GLN A 141 6.89 -9.55 7.45
CA GLN A 141 6.36 -10.91 7.33
C GLN A 141 7.44 -11.90 6.92
N TYR A 142 8.36 -11.49 6.05
CA TYR A 142 9.45 -12.31 5.54
C TYR A 142 10.82 -11.93 6.11
N MET A 143 10.89 -11.30 7.27
CA MET A 143 12.12 -10.72 7.85
C MET A 143 13.29 -11.70 8.02
N GLN A 144 13.02 -13.00 8.14
CA GLN A 144 14.05 -14.03 8.22
C GLN A 144 14.71 -14.34 6.85
N SER A 145 14.12 -13.88 5.77
CA SER A 145 14.51 -14.21 4.40
C SER A 145 14.70 -12.99 3.51
N VAL A 146 14.28 -11.81 3.95
CA VAL A 146 14.31 -10.56 3.21
C VAL A 146 15.14 -9.52 3.96
N LYS A 147 15.98 -8.80 3.21
CA LYS A 147 16.73 -7.64 3.67
C LYS A 147 16.48 -6.46 2.75
N VAL A 148 15.86 -5.40 3.25
CA VAL A 148 15.68 -4.15 2.51
C VAL A 148 17.04 -3.45 2.36
N LEU A 149 17.36 -3.00 1.15
CA LEU A 149 18.62 -2.31 0.83
C LEU A 149 18.41 -0.82 0.59
N SER A 150 17.31 -0.44 -0.04
CA SER A 150 16.93 0.96 -0.28
C SER A 150 15.40 1.13 -0.41
N PRO A 151 14.85 2.34 -0.18
CA PRO A 151 15.55 3.55 0.27
C PRO A 151 15.94 3.51 1.75
N ALA A 152 16.91 4.33 2.15
CA ALA A 152 17.47 4.32 3.51
C ALA A 152 16.42 4.58 4.60
N SER A 153 15.41 5.41 4.32
CA SER A 153 14.30 5.68 5.24
C SER A 153 13.47 4.42 5.51
N LEU A 154 13.21 3.60 4.49
CA LEU A 154 12.48 2.35 4.65
C LEU A 154 13.31 1.30 5.38
N VAL A 155 14.63 1.22 5.11
CA VAL A 155 15.57 0.38 5.87
C VAL A 155 15.54 0.72 7.35
N PHE A 156 15.55 2.01 7.67
CA PHE A 156 15.44 2.49 9.05
C PHE A 156 14.14 2.03 9.70
N ASP A 157 12.99 2.26 9.05
CA ASP A 157 11.67 1.93 9.60
C ASP A 157 11.48 0.41 9.81
N VAL A 158 11.96 -0.42 8.88
CA VAL A 158 11.90 -1.89 9.03
C VAL A 158 12.77 -2.33 10.19
N ARG A 159 13.98 -1.78 10.33
CA ARG A 159 14.88 -2.09 11.45
C ARG A 159 14.27 -1.72 12.79
N GLU A 160 13.70 -0.51 12.90
CA GLU A 160 13.04 -0.06 14.14
C GLU A 160 11.85 -0.95 14.49
N ALA A 161 11.01 -1.32 13.50
CA ALA A 161 9.87 -2.21 13.72
C ALA A 161 10.30 -3.62 14.21
N ILE A 162 11.41 -4.15 13.69
CA ILE A 162 11.97 -5.44 14.15
C ILE A 162 12.47 -5.31 15.59
N ARG A 163 13.17 -4.22 15.92
CA ARG A 163 13.67 -3.97 17.29
C ARG A 163 12.52 -3.85 18.27
N ASP A 164 11.48 -3.07 17.93
CA ASP A 164 10.31 -2.89 18.77
C ASP A 164 9.54 -4.20 18.95
N GLY A 165 9.41 -5.00 17.86
CA GLY A 165 8.84 -6.34 17.94
C GLY A 165 9.62 -7.25 18.86
N LEU A 166 10.95 -7.27 18.76
CA LEU A 166 11.81 -8.09 19.64
C LEU A 166 11.63 -7.69 21.11
N SER A 167 11.47 -6.41 21.42
CA SER A 167 11.31 -5.92 22.79
C SER A 167 10.06 -6.46 23.50
N GLN A 168 9.07 -6.99 22.77
CA GLN A 168 7.87 -7.62 23.35
C GLN A 168 8.16 -9.02 23.94
N TYR A 169 9.29 -9.62 23.57
CA TYR A 169 9.65 -11.01 23.95
C TYR A 169 10.86 -11.08 24.89
N VAL A 170 11.39 -9.94 25.30
CA VAL A 170 12.59 -9.85 26.15
C VAL A 170 12.26 -9.32 27.54
#